data_433c2c5f2abbd31534d8800811730c22
#
_entry.id   433c2c5f2abbd31534d8800811730c22
#
_cell.length_a   1.000
_cell.length_b   1.000
_cell.length_c   1.000
_cell.angle_alpha   90.00
_cell.angle_beta   90.00
_cell.angle_gamma   90.00
#
_symmetry.space_group_name_H-M   'P 1'
#
loop_
_entity.id
_entity.type
_entity.pdbx_description
1 polymer ?
#
loop_
_entity_poly.entity_id
_entity_poly.type
_entity_poly.pdbx_seq_one_letter_code
_entity_poly.pdbx_strand_id
1 'polypeptide(L)' 'MPDFTTEEKIEAHRALLSTLRKCEKMDAAKLGKSQQTLLERRIAALKVALTLIDKEQNQKEQGETTL' A
#
# COMPACT_ATOMS: atom_id res chain seq x y z
N MET A 1 3.75 -4.93 -21.07
CA MET A 1 2.75 -4.68 -20.06
C MET A 1 2.18 -3.30 -20.18
N PRO A 2 0.87 -3.19 -20.20
CA PRO A 2 0.29 -1.85 -20.26
C PRO A 2 0.51 -1.12 -18.94
N ASP A 3 0.76 0.15 -19.05
CA ASP A 3 0.88 1.00 -17.87
C ASP A 3 -0.51 1.34 -17.36
N PHE A 4 -0.59 1.54 -16.06
CA PHE A 4 -1.83 1.99 -15.47
C PHE A 4 -1.98 3.50 -15.64
N THR A 5 -3.21 3.94 -15.78
CA THR A 5 -3.47 5.37 -15.85
C THR A 5 -3.29 6.00 -14.47
N THR A 6 -3.16 7.33 -14.47
CA THR A 6 -3.06 8.06 -13.21
C THR A 6 -4.27 7.81 -12.32
N GLU A 7 -5.45 7.79 -12.96
CA GLU A 7 -6.68 7.54 -12.21
C GLU A 7 -6.69 6.16 -11.57
N GLU A 8 -6.22 5.17 -12.31
CA GLU A 8 -6.14 3.80 -11.78
C GLU A 8 -5.19 3.74 -10.60
N LYS A 9 -4.07 4.45 -10.68
CA LYS A 9 -3.10 4.46 -9.58
C LYS A 9 -3.68 5.14 -8.35
N ILE A 10 -4.41 6.23 -8.53
CA ILE A 10 -5.05 6.93 -7.43
C ILE A 10 -6.09 6.03 -6.75
N GLU A 11 -6.90 5.36 -7.55
CA GLU A 11 -7.91 4.47 -7.01
C GLU A 11 -7.28 3.30 -6.28
N ALA A 12 -6.22 2.74 -6.84
CA ALA A 12 -5.51 1.64 -6.20
C ALA A 12 -4.93 2.08 -4.86
N HIS A 13 -4.34 3.27 -4.82
CA HIS A 13 -3.79 3.82 -3.59
C HIS A 13 -4.87 3.96 -2.53
N ARG A 14 -6.01 4.50 -2.92
CA ARG A 14 -7.13 4.68 -1.99
C ARG A 14 -7.62 3.34 -1.46
N ALA A 15 -7.80 2.37 -2.33
CA ALA A 15 -8.29 1.06 -1.93
C ALA A 15 -7.31 0.36 -1.01
N LEU A 16 -6.02 0.42 -1.35
CA LEU A 16 -4.99 -0.21 -0.52
C LEU A 16 -4.88 0.46 0.83
N LEU A 17 -4.97 1.78 0.87
CA LEU A 17 -4.91 2.51 2.13
C LEU A 17 -6.09 2.16 3.02
N SER A 18 -7.28 2.07 2.44
CA SER A 18 -8.47 1.67 3.18
C SER A 18 -8.31 0.27 3.77
N THR A 19 -7.78 -0.65 2.96
CA THR A 19 -7.55 -2.02 3.41
C THR A 19 -6.52 -2.06 4.53
N LEU A 20 -5.45 -1.27 4.38
CA LEU A 20 -4.41 -1.20 5.40
C LEU A 20 -4.98 -0.72 6.72
N ARG A 21 -5.80 0.33 6.68
CA ARG A 21 -6.41 0.84 7.90
C ARG A 21 -7.31 -0.17 8.58
N LYS A 22 -8.05 -0.95 7.79
CA LYS A 22 -8.87 -2.02 8.34
C LYS A 22 -8.01 -3.09 8.99
N CYS A 23 -6.91 -3.45 8.36
CA CYS A 23 -6.01 -4.43 8.93
C CYS A 23 -5.39 -3.94 10.22
N GLU A 24 -5.01 -2.67 10.27
CA GLU A 24 -4.40 -2.11 11.48
C GLU A 24 -5.37 -2.01 12.64
N LYS A 25 -6.65 -1.92 12.33
CA LYS A 25 -7.67 -1.88 13.39
C LYS A 25 -8.03 -3.24 13.93
N MET A 26 -7.63 -4.29 13.25
CA MET A 26 -7.92 -5.65 13.72
C MET A 26 -7.14 -5.92 14.99
N ASP A 27 -7.81 -6.59 15.92
CA ASP A 27 -7.17 -6.95 17.18
C ASP A 27 -6.37 -8.25 17.01
N ALA A 28 -5.08 -8.11 16.82
CA ALA A 28 -4.22 -9.26 16.58
C ALA A 28 -4.22 -10.23 17.76
N ALA A 29 -4.46 -9.72 18.96
CA ALA A 29 -4.47 -10.58 20.15
C ALA A 29 -5.58 -11.61 20.11
N LYS A 30 -6.64 -11.33 19.36
CA LYS A 30 -7.76 -12.27 19.24
C LYS A 30 -7.55 -13.30 18.15
N LEU A 31 -6.48 -13.16 17.37
CA LEU A 31 -6.21 -14.06 16.27
C LEU A 31 -5.25 -15.16 16.72
N GLY A 32 -5.36 -16.32 16.08
CA GLY A 32 -4.37 -17.37 16.27
C GLY A 32 -3.05 -16.98 15.65
N LYS A 33 -1.99 -17.70 15.99
CA LYS A 33 -0.65 -17.38 15.52
C LYS A 33 -0.56 -17.31 14.00
N SER A 34 -1.16 -18.28 13.32
CA SER A 34 -1.14 -18.29 11.86
C SER A 34 -1.82 -17.05 11.29
N GLN A 35 -2.92 -16.67 11.88
CA GLN A 35 -3.67 -15.50 11.43
C GLN A 35 -2.89 -14.23 11.70
N GLN A 36 -2.21 -14.17 12.84
CA GLN A 36 -1.38 -13.00 13.14
C GLN A 36 -0.27 -12.84 12.13
N THR A 37 0.40 -13.94 11.78
CA THR A 37 1.47 -13.90 10.79
C THR A 37 0.95 -13.43 9.44
N LEU A 38 -0.21 -13.95 9.02
CA LEU A 38 -0.81 -13.54 7.77
C LEU A 38 -1.18 -12.06 7.78
N LEU A 39 -1.71 -11.59 8.89
CA LEU A 39 -2.08 -10.19 9.03
C LEU A 39 -0.84 -9.30 8.92
N GLU A 40 0.24 -9.67 9.60
CA GLU A 40 1.48 -8.90 9.56
C GLU A 40 2.05 -8.83 8.15
N ARG A 41 2.02 -9.96 7.45
CA ARG A 41 2.51 -9.99 6.07
C ARG A 41 1.65 -9.13 5.16
N ARG A 42 0.35 -9.16 5.37
CA ARG A 42 -0.58 -8.38 4.58
C ARG A 42 -0.35 -6.88 4.79
N ILE A 43 -0.17 -6.49 6.05
CA ILE A 43 0.11 -5.10 6.37
C ILE A 43 1.42 -4.65 5.72
N ALA A 44 2.44 -5.48 5.82
CA ALA A 44 3.73 -5.14 5.22
C ALA A 44 3.61 -5.01 3.70
N ALA A 45 2.90 -5.94 3.07
CA ALA A 45 2.70 -5.90 1.63
C ALA A 45 1.94 -4.64 1.20
N LEU A 46 0.93 -4.26 1.96
CA LEU A 46 0.16 -3.07 1.67
C LEU A 46 1.02 -1.82 1.77
N LYS A 47 1.87 -1.76 2.78
CA LYS A 47 2.77 -0.62 2.95
C LYS A 47 3.76 -0.52 1.80
N VAL A 48 4.30 -1.65 1.37
CA VAL A 48 5.21 -1.67 0.23
C VAL A 48 4.49 -1.19 -1.02
N ALA A 49 3.30 -1.72 -1.26
CA ALA A 49 2.53 -1.35 -2.45
C ALA A 49 2.20 0.14 -2.45
N LEU A 50 1.78 0.68 -1.31
CA LEU A 50 1.47 2.09 -1.19
C LEU A 50 2.68 2.96 -1.44
N THR A 51 3.83 2.55 -0.90
CA THR A 51 5.07 3.28 -1.11
C THR A 51 5.46 3.30 -2.58
N LEU A 52 5.31 2.17 -3.26
CA LEU A 52 5.64 2.09 -4.68
C LEU A 52 4.70 2.95 -5.52
N ILE A 53 3.42 2.95 -5.19
CA ILE A 53 2.47 3.79 -5.91
C ILE A 53 2.78 5.27 -5.69
N ASP A 54 3.10 5.64 -4.46
CA ASP A 54 3.48 7.02 -4.16
C ASP A 54 4.69 7.44 -4.96
N LYS A 55 5.71 6.60 -5.01
CA LYS A 55 6.91 6.90 -5.78
C LYS A 55 6.58 7.06 -7.26
N GLU A 56 5.72 6.20 -7.75
CA GLU A 56 5.31 6.25 -9.14
C GLU A 56 4.63 7.57 -9.48
N GLN A 57 3.74 8.01 -8.60
CA GLN A 57 2.99 9.24 -8.82
C GLN A 57 3.86 10.48 -8.65
N ASN A 58 4.82 10.42 -7.76
CA ASN A 58 5.69 11.56 -7.46
C ASN A 58 6.94 11.57 -8.30
N GLN A 59 7.10 10.60 -9.17
CA GLN A 59 8.33 10.42 -9.92
C GLN A 59 8.69 11.65 -10.73
N LYS A 60 7.70 12.31 -11.31
CA LYS A 60 7.97 13.50 -12.11
C LYS A 60 8.54 14.61 -11.26
N GLU A 61 7.99 14.79 -10.07
CA GLU A 61 8.47 15.82 -9.18
C GLU A 61 9.86 15.48 -8.66
N GLN A 62 10.09 14.23 -8.37
CA GLN A 62 11.39 13.80 -7.92
C GLN A 62 12.46 14.01 -8.97
N GLY A 63 12.10 13.79 -10.21
CA GLY A 63 13.02 14.04 -11.30
C GLY A 63 13.53 15.46 -11.31
N GLU A 64 12.69 16.39 -10.91
CA GLU A 64 13.07 17.79 -10.84
C GLU A 64 13.89 18.10 -9.62
N THR A 65 13.50 17.52 -8.51
CA THR A 65 14.16 17.85 -7.24
C THR A 65 15.49 17.17 -7.08
N THR A 66 15.74 16.12 -7.82
CA THR A 66 16.98 15.36 -7.66
C THR A 66 18.17 16.06 -8.25
N LEU A 67 17.98 17.13 -8.88
CA LEU A 67 19.08 17.83 -9.54
C LEU A 67 20.02 18.55 -8.61
#